data_de699f197c6efb859eaff4edbe28d51f
#
_entry.id   de699f197c6efb859eaff4edbe28d51f
#
_cell.length_a   1.000
_cell.length_b   1.000
_cell.length_c   1.000
_cell.angle_alpha   90.00
_cell.angle_beta   90.00
_cell.angle_gamma   90.00
#
_symmetry.space_group_name_H-M   'P 1'
#
loop_
_entity.id
_entity.type
_entity.pdbx_description
1 polymer ?
#
loop_
_entity_poly.entity_id
_entity_poly.type
_entity_poly.pdbx_seq_one_letter_code
_entity_poly.pdbx_strand_id
1 'polypeptide(L)'
;VLTKGKDGVKGSGRSIETYHMFKELVKCKDLLSKFGGHPMAAGLSIEEKNIEEFRRRLNVNCTLTDEELRPKIVIDVPMPVSYITKELVEQISLLEPFGKGNTKPVFAQKNLRVLDHSIIGKNKNVVKLKLLDPQGISVEGIYFGEAEDFVNFIREKDSISVTYYPEINRFRGRESLQIIIQNYC
;
A
#
# COMPACT_ATOMS: atom_id res chain seq x y z
N VAL A 1 -2.60 17.47 4.97
CA VAL A 1 -2.84 17.70 6.41
C VAL A 1 -2.53 19.15 6.74
N LEU A 2 -3.42 19.81 7.47
CA LEU A 2 -3.21 21.17 8.00
C LEU A 2 -3.11 21.09 9.52
N THR A 3 -2.17 21.84 10.10
CA THR A 3 -1.96 21.92 11.56
C THR A 3 -1.88 23.38 11.98
N LYS A 4 -2.64 23.73 13.00
CA LYS A 4 -2.58 25.06 13.63
C LYS A 4 -1.35 25.15 14.52
N GLY A 5 -0.49 26.12 14.26
CA GLY A 5 0.71 26.42 15.04
C GLY A 5 0.66 27.82 15.66
N LYS A 6 1.73 28.21 16.32
CA LYS A 6 1.83 29.55 16.92
C LYS A 6 1.77 30.67 15.87
N ASP A 7 2.31 30.43 14.68
CA ASP A 7 2.45 31.42 13.60
C ASP A 7 1.41 31.21 12.47
N GLY A 8 0.24 30.66 12.77
CA GLY A 8 -0.80 30.36 11.79
C GLY A 8 -0.90 28.89 11.41
N VAL A 9 -1.60 28.59 10.30
CA VAL A 9 -1.82 27.22 9.85
C VAL A 9 -0.75 26.84 8.85
N LYS A 10 -0.09 25.70 9.10
CA LYS A 10 0.89 25.08 8.21
C LYS A 10 0.35 23.78 7.63
N GLY A 11 0.69 23.51 6.36
CA GLY A 11 0.23 22.32 5.67
C GLY A 11 1.36 21.50 5.07
N SER A 12 1.17 20.20 5.06
CA SER A 12 2.00 19.24 4.31
C SER A 12 1.10 18.37 3.46
N GLY A 13 1.36 18.35 2.16
CA GLY A 13 0.62 17.56 1.18
C GLY A 13 1.48 16.46 0.58
N ARG A 14 0.81 15.37 0.20
CA ARG A 14 1.34 14.30 -0.63
C ARG A 14 0.37 14.07 -1.76
N SER A 15 0.88 13.67 -2.92
CA SER A 15 0.09 13.51 -4.13
C SER A 15 0.28 12.15 -4.76
N ILE A 16 -0.47 11.90 -5.81
CA ILE A 16 -0.36 10.78 -6.74
C ILE A 16 0.28 11.26 -8.05
N GLU A 17 0.79 10.35 -8.87
CA GLU A 17 1.52 10.69 -10.10
C GLU A 17 0.68 11.50 -11.10
N THR A 18 -0.62 11.26 -11.13
CA THR A 18 -1.58 11.94 -12.02
C THR A 18 -1.96 13.35 -11.56
N TYR A 19 -1.66 13.73 -10.29
CA TYR A 19 -2.00 15.04 -9.72
C TYR A 19 -0.76 15.86 -9.36
N HIS A 20 -0.43 16.84 -10.17
CA HIS A 20 0.73 17.69 -9.98
C HIS A 20 0.46 18.75 -8.90
N MET A 21 0.65 18.40 -7.63
CA MET A 21 0.28 19.22 -6.48
C MET A 21 0.81 20.64 -6.53
N PHE A 22 2.07 20.86 -6.90
CA PHE A 22 2.63 22.23 -6.95
C PHE A 22 1.90 23.12 -7.96
N LYS A 23 1.54 22.60 -9.15
CA LYS A 23 0.76 23.36 -10.14
C LYS A 23 -0.62 23.74 -9.61
N GLU A 24 -1.27 22.85 -8.87
CA GLU A 24 -2.58 23.12 -8.29
C GLU A 24 -2.49 24.15 -7.15
N LEU A 25 -1.43 24.13 -6.34
CA LEU A 25 -1.18 25.18 -5.35
C LEU A 25 -0.94 26.54 -6.01
N VAL A 26 -0.24 26.61 -7.15
CA VAL A 26 -0.04 27.85 -7.90
C VAL A 26 -1.37 28.51 -8.31
N LYS A 27 -2.39 27.70 -8.67
CA LYS A 27 -3.74 28.21 -8.98
C LYS A 27 -4.45 28.85 -7.79
N CYS A 28 -3.99 28.53 -6.56
CA CYS A 28 -4.55 29.04 -5.31
C CYS A 28 -3.59 29.98 -4.56
N LYS A 29 -2.55 30.49 -5.22
CA LYS A 29 -1.46 31.25 -4.62
C LYS A 29 -1.92 32.49 -3.80
N ASP A 30 -3.02 33.12 -4.22
CA ASP A 30 -3.62 34.30 -3.57
C ASP A 30 -4.19 34.00 -2.19
N LEU A 31 -4.47 32.74 -1.86
CA LEU A 31 -4.95 32.30 -0.57
C LEU A 31 -3.83 31.87 0.39
N LEU A 32 -2.61 31.70 -0.14
CA LEU A 32 -1.47 31.12 0.57
C LEU A 32 -0.46 32.21 0.93
N SER A 33 -0.01 32.25 2.18
CA SER A 33 1.05 33.17 2.61
C SER A 33 2.44 32.70 2.20
N LYS A 34 2.66 31.36 2.18
CA LYS A 34 3.87 30.69 1.67
C LYS A 34 3.50 29.32 1.14
N PHE A 35 4.15 28.92 0.07
CA PHE A 35 4.06 27.54 -0.42
C PHE A 35 5.28 27.19 -1.25
N GLY A 36 5.55 25.88 -1.36
CA GLY A 36 6.63 25.33 -2.17
C GLY A 36 6.53 23.81 -2.23
N GLY A 37 7.22 23.22 -3.20
CA GLY A 37 7.22 21.77 -3.32
C GLY A 37 7.50 21.27 -4.73
N HIS A 38 7.13 20.04 -4.95
CA HIS A 38 7.32 19.26 -6.17
C HIS A 38 5.98 18.65 -6.61
N PRO A 39 5.92 17.94 -7.77
CA PRO A 39 4.69 17.30 -8.20
C PRO A 39 4.02 16.43 -7.13
N MET A 40 4.82 15.64 -6.39
CA MET A 40 4.36 14.63 -5.44
C MET A 40 4.24 15.10 -3.99
N ALA A 41 4.79 16.27 -3.64
CA ALA A 41 4.80 16.75 -2.27
C ALA A 41 4.91 18.27 -2.22
N ALA A 42 4.18 18.89 -1.31
CA ALA A 42 4.25 20.33 -1.10
C ALA A 42 4.03 20.71 0.36
N GLY A 43 4.63 21.85 0.74
CA GLY A 43 4.38 22.52 1.99
C GLY A 43 3.70 23.88 1.75
N LEU A 44 2.86 24.29 2.67
CA LEU A 44 2.18 25.58 2.58
C LEU A 44 1.96 26.23 3.96
N SER A 45 1.71 27.55 3.95
CA SER A 45 1.17 28.28 5.07
C SER A 45 -0.06 29.05 4.61
N ILE A 46 -1.11 29.07 5.40
CA ILE A 46 -2.40 29.65 5.06
C ILE A 46 -3.04 30.28 6.28
N GLU A 47 -3.77 31.38 6.10
CA GLU A 47 -4.62 31.93 7.14
C GLU A 47 -5.87 31.06 7.35
N GLU A 48 -6.28 30.90 8.60
CA GLU A 48 -7.42 30.04 8.97
C GLU A 48 -8.71 30.39 8.19
N LYS A 49 -8.96 31.67 7.99
CA LYS A 49 -10.13 32.16 7.21
C LYS A 49 -10.17 31.71 5.75
N ASN A 50 -9.01 31.38 5.17
CA ASN A 50 -8.87 31.01 3.76
C ASN A 50 -8.98 29.48 3.54
N ILE A 51 -9.03 28.66 4.59
CA ILE A 51 -8.99 27.18 4.47
C ILE A 51 -10.17 26.64 3.66
N GLU A 52 -11.38 27.12 3.94
CA GLU A 52 -12.58 26.62 3.26
C GLU A 52 -12.57 26.98 1.75
N GLU A 53 -12.18 28.21 1.43
CA GLU A 53 -12.07 28.63 0.03
C GLU A 53 -10.93 27.88 -0.70
N PHE A 54 -9.81 27.64 -0.02
CA PHE A 54 -8.71 26.82 -0.55
C PHE A 54 -9.17 25.39 -0.85
N ARG A 55 -9.89 24.75 0.09
CA ARG A 55 -10.49 23.42 -0.13
C ARG A 55 -11.43 23.41 -1.34
N ARG A 56 -12.32 24.39 -1.41
CA ARG A 56 -13.28 24.51 -2.50
C ARG A 56 -12.57 24.64 -3.85
N ARG A 57 -11.55 25.51 -3.97
CA ARG A 57 -10.80 25.71 -5.20
C ARG A 57 -10.02 24.48 -5.62
N LEU A 58 -9.34 23.79 -4.69
CA LEU A 58 -8.65 22.55 -5.01
C LEU A 58 -9.60 21.49 -5.58
N ASN A 59 -10.80 21.36 -5.00
CA ASN A 59 -11.79 20.41 -5.51
C ASN A 59 -12.34 20.82 -6.87
N VAL A 60 -12.66 22.10 -7.10
CA VAL A 60 -13.17 22.60 -8.38
C VAL A 60 -12.12 22.50 -9.48
N ASN A 61 -10.85 22.74 -9.15
CA ASN A 61 -9.75 22.65 -10.10
C ASN A 61 -9.29 21.21 -10.38
N CYS A 62 -9.72 20.26 -9.57
CA CYS A 62 -9.36 18.84 -9.75
C CYS A 62 -10.12 18.26 -10.95
N THR A 63 -9.37 17.89 -11.97
CA THR A 63 -9.90 17.28 -13.21
C THR A 63 -9.63 15.77 -13.29
N LEU A 64 -9.20 15.15 -12.18
CA LEU A 64 -8.93 13.72 -12.15
C LEU A 64 -10.21 12.92 -12.36
N THR A 65 -10.10 11.90 -13.17
CA THR A 65 -11.15 10.90 -13.38
C THR A 65 -11.09 9.81 -12.30
N ASP A 66 -12.17 9.06 -12.11
CA ASP A 66 -12.20 7.92 -11.19
C ASP A 66 -11.12 6.87 -11.54
N GLU A 67 -10.79 6.72 -12.82
CA GLU A 67 -9.73 5.81 -13.26
C GLU A 67 -8.33 6.28 -12.82
N GLU A 68 -8.06 7.58 -12.88
CA GLU A 68 -6.80 8.17 -12.44
C GLU A 68 -6.65 8.16 -10.92
N LEU A 69 -7.76 8.11 -10.18
CA LEU A 69 -7.78 7.98 -8.72
C LEU A 69 -7.61 6.54 -8.24
N ARG A 70 -7.80 5.54 -9.11
CA ARG A 70 -7.62 4.13 -8.72
C ARG A 70 -6.14 3.83 -8.46
N PRO A 71 -5.80 3.24 -7.31
CA PRO A 71 -4.44 2.78 -7.05
C PRO A 71 -3.99 1.77 -8.11
N LYS A 72 -2.85 2.00 -8.72
CA LYS A 72 -2.22 1.06 -9.65
C LYS A 72 -1.20 0.21 -8.89
N ILE A 73 -1.33 -1.10 -9.03
CA ILE A 73 -0.37 -2.06 -8.49
C ILE A 73 0.47 -2.57 -9.65
N VAL A 74 1.76 -2.33 -9.60
CA VAL A 74 2.71 -2.90 -10.56
C VAL A 74 3.16 -4.25 -10.04
N ILE A 75 2.94 -5.29 -10.85
CA ILE A 75 3.37 -6.65 -10.56
C ILE A 75 4.61 -6.91 -11.39
N ASP A 76 5.74 -7.21 -10.74
CA ASP A 76 6.99 -7.51 -11.45
C ASP A 76 6.94 -8.89 -12.10
N VAL A 77 6.44 -9.89 -11.38
CA VAL A 77 6.33 -11.27 -11.88
C VAL A 77 5.04 -11.94 -11.39
N PRO A 78 4.17 -12.42 -12.28
CA PRO A 78 3.10 -13.34 -11.92
C PRO A 78 3.71 -14.73 -11.63
N MET A 79 3.97 -15.04 -10.37
CA MET A 79 4.68 -16.25 -9.94
C MET A 79 3.78 -17.12 -9.06
N PRO A 80 3.56 -18.39 -9.41
CA PRO A 80 2.88 -19.36 -8.54
C PRO A 80 3.67 -19.63 -7.26
N VAL A 81 2.96 -19.83 -6.14
CA VAL A 81 3.60 -20.12 -4.84
C VAL A 81 4.40 -21.41 -4.84
N SER A 82 4.09 -22.33 -5.75
CA SER A 82 4.86 -23.57 -5.98
C SER A 82 6.31 -23.34 -6.42
N TYR A 83 6.64 -22.15 -6.93
CA TYR A 83 8.02 -21.80 -7.31
C TYR A 83 8.82 -21.20 -6.16
N ILE A 84 8.20 -20.97 -5.01
CA ILE A 84 8.88 -20.38 -3.85
C ILE A 84 9.78 -21.45 -3.21
N THR A 85 11.07 -21.25 -3.28
CA THR A 85 12.08 -22.04 -2.57
C THR A 85 12.91 -21.16 -1.64
N LYS A 86 13.66 -21.76 -0.73
CA LYS A 86 14.59 -21.02 0.13
C LYS A 86 15.65 -20.31 -0.70
N GLU A 87 16.20 -21.00 -1.69
CA GLU A 87 17.22 -20.49 -2.59
C GLU A 87 16.71 -19.26 -3.34
N LEU A 88 15.45 -19.29 -3.84
CA LEU A 88 14.86 -18.12 -4.49
C LEU A 88 14.76 -16.93 -3.53
N VAL A 89 14.27 -17.14 -2.30
CA VAL A 89 14.16 -16.06 -1.31
C VAL A 89 15.53 -15.49 -0.96
N GLU A 90 16.55 -16.33 -0.80
CA GLU A 90 17.93 -15.90 -0.55
C GLU A 90 18.50 -15.11 -1.74
N GLN A 91 18.23 -15.51 -2.97
CA GLN A 91 18.64 -14.75 -4.17
C GLN A 91 17.94 -13.40 -4.26
N ILE A 92 16.65 -13.32 -3.95
CA ILE A 92 15.91 -12.05 -3.90
C ILE A 92 16.52 -11.12 -2.82
N SER A 93 16.97 -11.67 -1.70
CA SER A 93 17.57 -10.87 -0.62
C SER A 93 18.89 -10.19 -1.04
N LEU A 94 19.57 -10.68 -2.06
CA LEU A 94 20.75 -10.01 -2.62
C LEU A 94 20.45 -8.67 -3.29
N LEU A 95 19.17 -8.40 -3.60
CA LEU A 95 18.74 -7.12 -4.13
C LEU A 95 18.60 -6.04 -3.04
N GLU A 96 18.69 -6.40 -1.76
CA GLU A 96 18.61 -5.43 -0.65
C GLU A 96 19.85 -4.49 -0.62
N PRO A 97 19.69 -3.24 -0.09
CA PRO A 97 18.50 -2.72 0.60
C PRO A 97 17.43 -2.20 -0.37
N PHE A 98 16.17 -2.52 -0.07
CA PHE A 98 15.04 -1.99 -0.80
C PHE A 98 14.70 -0.56 -0.36
N GLY A 99 14.20 0.26 -1.31
CA GLY A 99 13.82 1.64 -1.06
C GLY A 99 13.37 2.36 -2.34
N LYS A 100 13.39 3.67 -2.33
CA LYS A 100 13.05 4.48 -3.50
C LYS A 100 14.08 4.26 -4.63
N GLY A 101 13.63 3.77 -5.77
CA GLY A 101 14.49 3.45 -6.93
C GLY A 101 15.01 2.00 -6.96
N ASN A 102 14.83 1.25 -5.87
CA ASN A 102 15.03 -0.20 -5.80
C ASN A 102 13.89 -0.79 -4.98
N THR A 103 12.71 -0.89 -5.58
CA THR A 103 11.51 -1.36 -4.89
C THR A 103 11.57 -2.86 -4.64
N LYS A 104 10.97 -3.27 -3.52
CA LYS A 104 10.82 -4.70 -3.23
C LYS A 104 9.99 -5.36 -4.32
N PRO A 105 10.45 -6.48 -4.92
CA PRO A 105 9.71 -7.15 -5.99
C PRO A 105 8.31 -7.56 -5.55
N VAL A 106 7.33 -7.35 -6.41
CA VAL A 106 5.93 -7.71 -6.18
C VAL A 106 5.59 -8.91 -7.05
N PHE A 107 5.25 -10.01 -6.40
CA PHE A 107 4.76 -11.22 -7.05
C PHE A 107 3.24 -11.29 -6.98
N ALA A 108 2.62 -12.07 -7.85
CA ALA A 108 1.18 -12.26 -7.84
C ALA A 108 0.77 -13.69 -8.20
N GLN A 109 -0.31 -14.14 -7.57
CA GLN A 109 -1.00 -15.37 -7.94
C GLN A 109 -2.50 -15.23 -7.81
N LYS A 110 -3.23 -15.84 -8.74
CA LYS A 110 -4.68 -15.98 -8.75
C LYS A 110 -5.12 -17.33 -8.20
N ASN A 111 -6.39 -17.38 -7.80
CA ASN A 111 -7.09 -18.64 -7.46
C ASN A 111 -6.46 -19.40 -6.29
N LEU A 112 -5.97 -18.70 -5.27
CA LEU A 112 -5.56 -19.32 -4.02
C LEU A 112 -6.79 -19.61 -3.15
N ARG A 113 -7.00 -20.88 -2.79
CA ARG A 113 -8.05 -21.26 -1.83
C ARG A 113 -7.57 -21.03 -0.40
N VAL A 114 -8.40 -20.43 0.42
CA VAL A 114 -8.14 -20.29 1.86
C VAL A 114 -8.60 -21.56 2.55
N LEU A 115 -7.65 -22.33 3.08
CA LEU A 115 -7.93 -23.57 3.84
C LEU A 115 -8.23 -23.26 5.30
N ASP A 116 -7.52 -22.29 5.86
CA ASP A 116 -7.64 -21.88 7.27
C ASP A 116 -7.15 -20.46 7.45
N HIS A 117 -7.66 -19.77 8.49
CA HIS A 117 -7.22 -18.43 8.84
C HIS A 117 -7.36 -18.18 10.34
N SER A 118 -6.51 -17.30 10.87
CA SER A 118 -6.58 -16.85 12.26
C SER A 118 -6.11 -15.40 12.39
N ILE A 119 -6.80 -14.60 13.18
CA ILE A 119 -6.35 -13.25 13.54
C ILE A 119 -5.39 -13.37 14.72
N ILE A 120 -4.20 -12.82 14.57
CA ILE A 120 -3.13 -12.87 15.55
C ILE A 120 -2.59 -11.46 15.88
N GLY A 121 -1.70 -11.42 16.87
CA GLY A 121 -1.09 -10.17 17.34
C GLY A 121 -1.91 -9.46 18.42
N LYS A 122 -1.22 -8.66 19.24
CA LYS A 122 -1.83 -7.93 20.36
C LYS A 122 -2.93 -6.95 19.89
N ASN A 123 -2.72 -6.34 18.74
CA ASN A 123 -3.64 -5.35 18.16
C ASN A 123 -4.65 -5.98 17.20
N LYS A 124 -4.67 -7.29 17.03
CA LYS A 124 -5.56 -8.02 16.11
C LYS A 124 -5.54 -7.45 14.67
N ASN A 125 -4.38 -7.03 14.21
CA ASN A 125 -4.16 -6.43 12.88
C ASN A 125 -3.32 -7.31 11.95
N VAL A 126 -3.19 -8.59 12.29
CA VAL A 126 -2.46 -9.57 11.48
C VAL A 126 -3.35 -10.78 11.25
N VAL A 127 -3.45 -11.21 10.00
CA VAL A 127 -4.15 -12.45 9.64
C VAL A 127 -3.14 -13.46 9.14
N LYS A 128 -3.07 -14.61 9.83
CA LYS A 128 -2.33 -15.78 9.37
C LYS A 128 -3.27 -16.68 8.58
N LEU A 129 -2.82 -17.15 7.42
CA LEU A 129 -3.61 -17.98 6.52
C LEU A 129 -2.85 -19.25 6.16
N LYS A 130 -3.60 -20.31 5.87
CA LYS A 130 -3.12 -21.46 5.13
C LYS A 130 -3.78 -21.43 3.75
N LEU A 131 -2.98 -21.26 2.71
CA LEU A 131 -3.43 -21.11 1.33
C LEU A 131 -3.08 -22.36 0.54
N LEU A 132 -3.92 -22.71 -0.43
CA LEU A 132 -3.70 -23.80 -1.37
C LEU A 132 -3.74 -23.26 -2.79
N ASP A 133 -2.71 -23.53 -3.56
CA ASP A 133 -2.68 -23.17 -4.97
C ASP A 133 -3.46 -24.16 -5.85
N PRO A 134 -3.75 -23.84 -7.11
CA PRO A 134 -4.43 -24.74 -8.02
C PRO A 134 -3.69 -26.07 -8.31
N GLN A 135 -2.39 -26.14 -8.04
CA GLN A 135 -1.55 -27.33 -8.19
C GLN A 135 -1.53 -28.21 -6.93
N GLY A 136 -2.21 -27.80 -5.85
CA GLY A 136 -2.27 -28.56 -4.61
C GLY A 136 -1.10 -28.28 -3.64
N ILE A 137 -0.31 -27.23 -3.89
CA ILE A 137 0.76 -26.80 -3.00
C ILE A 137 0.20 -25.84 -1.95
N SER A 138 0.48 -26.14 -0.67
CA SER A 138 0.08 -25.24 0.41
C SER A 138 1.20 -24.30 0.85
N VAL A 139 0.85 -23.05 1.16
CA VAL A 139 1.77 -22.05 1.69
C VAL A 139 1.13 -21.30 2.85
N GLU A 140 1.94 -20.87 3.81
CA GLU A 140 1.51 -19.92 4.84
C GLU A 140 1.48 -18.51 4.27
N GLY A 141 0.38 -17.79 4.54
CA GLY A 141 0.22 -16.38 4.19
C GLY A 141 0.09 -15.52 5.44
N ILE A 142 0.72 -14.36 5.43
CA ILE A 142 0.57 -13.34 6.46
C ILE A 142 0.06 -12.06 5.81
N TYR A 143 -1.02 -11.52 6.33
CA TYR A 143 -1.55 -10.22 5.95
C TYR A 143 -1.47 -9.25 7.13
N PHE A 144 -0.94 -8.05 6.90
CA PHE A 144 -0.89 -6.96 7.85
C PHE A 144 -1.85 -5.87 7.41
N GLY A 145 -2.85 -5.54 8.22
CA GLY A 145 -3.82 -4.50 7.90
C GLY A 145 -5.12 -4.63 8.70
N GLU A 146 -6.22 -4.19 8.12
CA GLU A 146 -7.55 -4.31 8.71
C GLU A 146 -8.01 -5.77 8.65
N ALA A 147 -7.74 -6.50 9.76
CA ALA A 147 -7.91 -7.94 9.79
C ALA A 147 -9.38 -8.36 9.65
N GLU A 148 -10.30 -7.63 10.25
CA GLU A 148 -11.74 -7.94 10.19
C GLU A 148 -12.27 -7.78 8.76
N ASP A 149 -11.91 -6.72 8.05
CA ASP A 149 -12.31 -6.47 6.66
C ASP A 149 -11.78 -7.56 5.74
N PHE A 150 -10.51 -7.93 5.91
CA PHE A 150 -9.91 -9.01 5.13
C PHE A 150 -10.58 -10.37 5.42
N VAL A 151 -10.85 -10.70 6.68
CA VAL A 151 -11.53 -11.95 7.04
C VAL A 151 -12.95 -11.99 6.48
N ASN A 152 -13.68 -10.89 6.53
CA ASN A 152 -15.01 -10.80 5.92
C ASN A 152 -14.94 -11.01 4.41
N PHE A 153 -13.97 -10.39 3.74
CA PHE A 153 -13.76 -10.57 2.31
C PHE A 153 -13.49 -12.03 1.93
N ILE A 154 -12.58 -12.74 2.64
CA ILE A 154 -12.25 -14.13 2.28
C ILE A 154 -13.39 -15.13 2.56
N ARG A 155 -14.28 -14.84 3.51
CA ARG A 155 -15.43 -15.69 3.82
C ARG A 155 -16.45 -15.75 2.68
N GLU A 156 -16.51 -14.73 1.85
CA GLU A 156 -17.44 -14.62 0.72
C GLU A 156 -16.85 -15.20 -0.58
N LYS A 157 -15.63 -15.76 -0.53
CA LYS A 157 -14.89 -16.19 -1.71
C LYS A 157 -14.46 -17.64 -1.62
N ASP A 158 -14.59 -18.37 -2.73
CA ASP A 158 -14.02 -19.71 -2.86
C ASP A 158 -12.50 -19.67 -3.03
N SER A 159 -12.01 -18.60 -3.64
CA SER A 159 -10.57 -18.34 -3.85
C SER A 159 -10.29 -16.85 -3.94
N ILE A 160 -9.06 -16.47 -3.67
CA ILE A 160 -8.58 -15.09 -3.73
C ILE A 160 -7.40 -14.96 -4.70
N SER A 161 -7.22 -13.77 -5.22
CA SER A 161 -6.00 -13.38 -5.94
C SER A 161 -5.21 -12.44 -5.04
N VAL A 162 -3.90 -12.62 -4.98
CA VAL A 162 -3.05 -11.81 -4.10
C VAL A 162 -1.82 -11.29 -4.82
N THR A 163 -1.36 -10.12 -4.41
CA THR A 163 0.03 -9.74 -4.58
C THR A 163 0.78 -10.02 -3.31
N TYR A 164 2.02 -10.49 -3.43
CA TYR A 164 2.75 -10.96 -2.29
C TYR A 164 4.27 -10.79 -2.45
N TYR A 165 4.98 -10.97 -1.34
CA TYR A 165 6.42 -11.11 -1.28
C TYR A 165 6.76 -12.40 -0.51
N PRO A 166 7.63 -13.29 -1.03
CA PRO A 166 8.03 -14.50 -0.33
C PRO A 166 9.07 -14.19 0.75
N GLU A 167 8.99 -14.90 1.87
CA GLU A 167 9.87 -14.71 3.02
C GLU A 167 10.19 -16.04 3.71
N ILE A 168 11.37 -16.13 4.32
CA ILE A 168 11.73 -17.20 5.25
C ILE A 168 11.40 -16.75 6.67
N ASN A 169 10.37 -17.33 7.24
CA ASN A 169 10.07 -17.15 8.66
C ASN A 169 11.06 -17.97 9.52
N ARG A 170 11.78 -17.28 10.42
CA ARG A 170 12.71 -17.88 11.37
C ARG A 170 12.16 -17.73 12.79
N PHE A 171 11.56 -18.79 13.31
CA PHE A 171 10.97 -18.75 14.63
C PHE A 171 11.38 -19.97 15.47
N ARG A 172 11.94 -19.74 16.67
CA ARG A 172 12.39 -20.79 17.63
C ARG A 172 13.29 -21.85 16.99
N GLY A 173 14.24 -21.43 16.14
CA GLY A 173 15.19 -22.32 15.45
C GLY A 173 14.59 -23.13 14.29
N ARG A 174 13.34 -22.89 13.93
CA ARG A 174 12.71 -23.48 12.73
C ARG A 174 12.59 -22.45 11.62
N GLU A 175 12.78 -22.89 10.40
CA GLU A 175 12.59 -22.09 9.21
C GLU A 175 11.39 -22.64 8.42
N SER A 176 10.52 -21.75 7.98
CA SER A 176 9.42 -22.06 7.08
C SER A 176 9.25 -20.99 6.01
N LEU A 177 8.84 -21.40 4.82
CA LEU A 177 8.49 -20.46 3.77
C LEU A 177 7.09 -19.90 4.03
N GLN A 178 6.94 -18.60 3.86
CA GLN A 178 5.67 -17.89 3.93
C GLN A 178 5.60 -16.80 2.87
N ILE A 179 4.40 -16.32 2.59
CA ILE A 179 4.17 -15.14 1.76
C ILE A 179 3.61 -14.00 2.59
N ILE A 180 4.11 -12.80 2.38
CA ILE A 180 3.53 -11.58 2.94
C ILE A 180 2.58 -11.00 1.90
N ILE A 181 1.29 -11.07 2.18
CA ILE A 181 0.23 -10.55 1.30
C ILE A 181 0.24 -9.03 1.39
N GLN A 182 0.32 -8.37 0.24
CA GLN A 182 0.33 -6.92 0.13
C GLN A 182 -1.02 -6.38 -0.31
N ASN A 183 -1.64 -7.02 -1.30
CA ASN A 183 -2.98 -6.68 -1.77
C ASN A 183 -3.75 -7.96 -2.11
N TYR A 184 -5.08 -7.85 -2.16
CA TYR A 184 -5.98 -8.94 -2.46
C TYR A 184 -7.20 -8.48 -3.27
N CYS A 185 -7.79 -9.37 -4.05
CA CYS A 185 -9.05 -9.18 -4.77
C CYS A 185 -9.79 -10.51 -5.02
#